data_5c2eb611e1ec596012a6e2ad0968f316
#
_entry.id   5c2eb611e1ec596012a6e2ad0968f316
#
_cell.length_a   1.000
_cell.length_b   1.000
_cell.length_c   1.000
_cell.angle_alpha   90.00
_cell.angle_beta   90.00
_cell.angle_gamma   90.00
#
_symmetry.space_group_name_H-M   'P 1'
#
loop_
_entity.id
_entity.type
_entity.pdbx_description
1 polymer ?
#
loop_
_entity_poly.entity_id
_entity_poly.type
_entity_poly.pdbx_seq_one_letter_code
_entity_poly.pdbx_strand_id
1 'polypeptide(L)'
;MSRSDALPAESQLHTYARPQDFMDCFSVAFSNEWARTGASMTEIAALATTVEVPGAQPLMQLRDLIVKPMGLKTADDFDDGDSTSQKPEPQVGDRIGFFKIYSIGDNEIILGEDDTHQDFRVSVFRTQEAPFRLYLATCCQRHNAFGHLYLAAILPFHKLIVKGMLDGVAKKLSAAGDGPVAAA
;
A
#
# COMPACT_ATOMS: atom_id res chain seq x y z
N MET A 1 1.07 -6.57 16.16
CA MET A 1 0.02 -5.57 15.87
C MET A 1 0.67 -4.30 15.35
N SER A 2 0.10 -3.74 14.31
CA SER A 2 0.53 -2.49 13.71
C SER A 2 0.29 -1.30 14.63
N ARG A 3 1.18 -0.31 14.54
CA ARG A 3 1.09 0.95 15.30
C ARG A 3 1.37 2.13 14.38
N SER A 4 0.90 3.32 14.74
CA SER A 4 1.35 4.55 14.09
C SER A 4 2.84 4.76 14.40
N ASP A 5 3.60 5.16 13.40
CA ASP A 5 5.06 5.33 13.50
C ASP A 5 5.51 6.50 12.63
N ALA A 6 6.74 6.95 12.82
CA ALA A 6 7.37 7.90 11.93
C ALA A 6 7.86 7.21 10.65
N LEU A 7 7.77 7.91 9.52
CA LEU A 7 8.35 7.43 8.27
C LEU A 7 9.88 7.36 8.42
N PRO A 8 10.53 6.23 8.10
CA PRO A 8 11.98 6.14 8.09
C PRO A 8 12.63 7.24 7.26
N ALA A 9 13.72 7.83 7.75
CA ALA A 9 14.39 8.96 7.09
C ALA A 9 14.95 8.61 5.71
N GLU A 10 15.30 7.34 5.51
CA GLU A 10 15.80 6.78 4.26
C GLU A 10 14.70 6.44 3.24
N SER A 11 13.43 6.55 3.59
CA SER A 11 12.32 6.26 2.69
C SER A 11 12.28 7.23 1.50
N GLN A 12 12.17 6.68 0.30
CA GLN A 12 11.98 7.45 -0.93
C GLN A 12 10.66 8.20 -0.97
N LEU A 13 9.68 7.83 -0.13
CA LEU A 13 8.39 8.52 -0.07
C LEU A 13 8.55 10.02 0.25
N HIS A 14 9.62 10.40 0.96
CA HIS A 14 9.92 11.82 1.22
C HIS A 14 10.09 12.65 -0.05
N THR A 15 10.54 12.05 -1.16
CA THR A 15 10.72 12.75 -2.45
C THR A 15 9.40 13.11 -3.13
N TYR A 16 8.33 12.44 -2.75
CA TYR A 16 6.98 12.66 -3.29
C TYR A 16 6.12 13.58 -2.42
N ALA A 17 6.52 13.81 -1.16
CA ALA A 17 5.74 14.55 -0.18
C ALA A 17 6.14 16.03 -0.13
N ARG A 18 5.16 16.92 -0.06
CA ARG A 18 5.33 18.36 0.23
C ARG A 18 4.87 18.65 1.65
N PRO A 19 5.32 19.75 2.28
CA PRO A 19 4.94 20.05 3.67
C PRO A 19 3.43 20.16 3.93
N GLN A 20 2.63 20.50 2.90
CA GLN A 20 1.17 20.65 2.99
C GLN A 20 0.40 19.36 2.68
N ASP A 21 1.10 18.31 2.22
CA ASP A 21 0.45 17.07 1.84
C ASP A 21 0.05 16.25 3.06
N PHE A 22 -0.98 15.43 2.90
CA PHE A 22 -1.30 14.44 3.91
C PHE A 22 -0.23 13.35 3.91
N MET A 23 0.18 12.93 5.09
CA MET A 23 1.03 11.76 5.28
C MET A 23 0.64 11.00 6.53
N ASP A 24 0.56 9.69 6.43
CA ASP A 24 0.54 8.79 7.58
C ASP A 24 1.50 7.61 7.38
N CYS A 25 1.86 7.00 8.49
CA CYS A 25 2.78 5.86 8.50
C CYS A 25 2.40 4.90 9.62
N PHE A 26 2.38 3.63 9.30
CA PHE A 26 2.17 2.55 10.25
C PHE A 26 3.28 1.53 10.10
N SER A 27 3.61 0.85 11.20
CA SER A 27 4.62 -0.20 11.19
C SER A 27 4.20 -1.40 12.01
N VAL A 28 4.74 -2.56 11.65
CA VAL A 28 4.60 -3.83 12.37
C VAL A 28 5.96 -4.51 12.48
N ALA A 29 6.24 -5.13 13.61
CA ALA A 29 7.41 -5.98 13.74
C ALA A 29 7.18 -7.32 13.03
N PHE A 30 8.21 -7.88 12.41
CA PHE A 30 8.20 -9.22 11.85
C PHE A 30 9.51 -9.97 12.19
N SER A 31 9.46 -11.30 12.17
CA SER A 31 10.60 -12.15 12.56
C SER A 31 11.02 -13.16 11.49
N ASN A 32 10.29 -13.21 10.36
CA ASN A 32 10.57 -14.17 9.30
C ASN A 32 11.85 -13.78 8.55
N GLU A 33 12.83 -14.68 8.47
CA GLU A 33 14.12 -14.43 7.83
C GLU A 33 13.99 -14.29 6.31
N TRP A 34 13.11 -15.08 5.67
CA TRP A 34 12.85 -14.95 4.25
C TRP A 34 12.29 -13.56 3.90
N ALA A 35 11.32 -13.06 4.68
CA ALA A 35 10.77 -11.72 4.49
C ALA A 35 11.81 -10.61 4.70
N ARG A 36 12.85 -10.89 5.47
CA ARG A 36 13.94 -9.97 5.78
C ARG A 36 14.99 -9.90 4.67
N THR A 37 15.37 -11.03 4.11
CA THR A 37 16.53 -11.16 3.21
C THR A 37 16.21 -11.79 1.87
N GLY A 38 15.18 -12.63 1.77
CA GLY A 38 14.87 -13.43 0.58
C GLY A 38 13.70 -12.90 -0.24
N ALA A 39 12.68 -12.29 0.40
CA ALA A 39 11.54 -11.76 -0.33
C ALA A 39 11.90 -10.47 -1.05
N SER A 40 11.51 -10.34 -2.32
CA SER A 40 11.53 -9.08 -3.04
C SER A 40 10.46 -8.12 -2.50
N MET A 41 10.66 -6.82 -2.69
CA MET A 41 9.63 -5.83 -2.29
C MET A 41 8.36 -5.94 -3.12
N THR A 42 8.46 -6.43 -4.36
CA THR A 42 7.30 -6.72 -5.22
C THR A 42 6.47 -7.88 -4.68
N GLU A 43 7.11 -8.96 -4.17
CA GLU A 43 6.40 -10.06 -3.51
C GLU A 43 5.70 -9.62 -2.23
N ILE A 44 6.36 -8.81 -1.39
CA ILE A 44 5.76 -8.28 -0.16
C ILE A 44 4.57 -7.36 -0.49
N ALA A 45 4.70 -6.51 -1.51
CA ALA A 45 3.62 -5.63 -1.96
C ALA A 45 2.44 -6.42 -2.56
N ALA A 46 2.73 -7.43 -3.39
CA ALA A 46 1.70 -8.32 -3.94
C ALA A 46 0.96 -9.06 -2.82
N LEU A 47 1.70 -9.55 -1.81
CA LEU A 47 1.09 -10.19 -0.65
C LEU A 47 0.10 -9.25 0.08
N ALA A 48 0.40 -7.95 0.14
CA ALA A 48 -0.49 -6.98 0.76
C ALA A 48 -1.85 -6.88 0.03
N THR A 49 -1.86 -7.01 -1.30
CA THR A 49 -3.12 -6.98 -2.08
C THR A 49 -3.98 -8.21 -1.88
N THR A 50 -3.42 -9.33 -1.39
CA THR A 50 -4.14 -10.58 -1.11
C THR A 50 -4.67 -10.66 0.32
N VAL A 51 -4.43 -9.64 1.15
CA VAL A 51 -4.91 -9.62 2.53
C VAL A 51 -6.38 -9.18 2.56
N GLU A 52 -7.25 -10.08 2.99
CA GLU A 52 -8.63 -9.73 3.32
C GLU A 52 -8.68 -8.98 4.65
N VAL A 53 -9.12 -7.73 4.62
CA VAL A 53 -9.34 -6.94 5.83
C VAL A 53 -10.82 -7.01 6.21
N PRO A 54 -11.16 -7.58 7.37
CA PRO A 54 -12.54 -7.66 7.81
C PRO A 54 -13.20 -6.26 7.83
N GLY A 55 -14.36 -6.14 7.19
CA GLY A 55 -15.09 -4.86 7.09
C GLY A 55 -14.58 -3.92 5.99
N ALA A 56 -13.56 -4.28 5.21
CA ALA A 56 -13.11 -3.46 4.09
C ALA A 56 -14.13 -3.42 2.94
N GLN A 57 -14.78 -4.53 2.63
CA GLN A 57 -15.74 -4.60 1.52
C GLN A 57 -16.88 -3.57 1.61
N PRO A 58 -17.64 -3.46 2.71
CA PRO A 58 -18.68 -2.43 2.79
C PRO A 58 -18.12 -1.01 2.73
N LEU A 59 -16.87 -0.80 3.17
CA LEU A 59 -16.20 0.49 3.09
C LEU A 59 -15.79 0.83 1.65
N MET A 60 -15.32 -0.15 0.89
CA MET A 60 -15.04 0.00 -0.54
C MET A 60 -16.33 0.28 -1.33
N GLN A 61 -17.42 -0.41 -1.03
CA GLN A 61 -18.72 -0.13 -1.64
C GLN A 61 -19.23 1.28 -1.32
N LEU A 62 -19.06 1.73 -0.08
CA LEU A 62 -19.40 3.11 0.31
C LEU A 62 -18.53 4.13 -0.44
N ARG A 63 -17.24 3.87 -0.55
CA ARG A 63 -16.33 4.69 -1.37
C ARG A 63 -16.82 4.76 -2.81
N ASP A 64 -17.12 3.62 -3.42
CA ASP A 64 -17.56 3.55 -4.82
C ASP A 64 -18.90 4.26 -5.03
N LEU A 65 -19.80 4.17 -4.07
CA LEU A 65 -21.06 4.93 -4.09
C LEU A 65 -20.83 6.45 -4.07
N ILE A 66 -19.82 6.92 -3.33
CA ILE A 66 -19.46 8.34 -3.24
C ILE A 66 -18.75 8.82 -4.52
N VAL A 67 -17.87 8.00 -5.10
CA VAL A 67 -17.02 8.42 -6.22
C VAL A 67 -17.65 8.18 -7.60
N LYS A 68 -18.51 7.18 -7.74
CA LYS A 68 -19.16 6.82 -8.99
C LYS A 68 -19.94 7.97 -9.65
N PRO A 69 -20.75 8.77 -8.92
CA PRO A 69 -21.46 9.92 -9.50
C PRO A 69 -20.51 11.03 -10.00
N MET A 70 -19.25 10.99 -9.61
CA MET A 70 -18.24 12.01 -9.90
C MET A 70 -17.30 11.61 -11.04
N GLY A 71 -17.54 10.43 -11.67
CA GLY A 71 -16.73 9.94 -12.77
C GLY A 71 -15.31 9.52 -12.36
N LEU A 72 -15.11 9.21 -11.08
CA LEU A 72 -13.83 8.69 -10.60
C LEU A 72 -13.78 7.18 -10.75
N LYS A 73 -12.56 6.66 -10.91
CA LYS A 73 -12.33 5.21 -11.06
C LYS A 73 -12.84 4.45 -9.83
N THR A 74 -13.66 3.44 -10.08
CA THR A 74 -14.17 2.50 -9.07
C THR A 74 -13.31 1.24 -9.04
N ALA A 75 -13.56 0.34 -8.08
CA ALA A 75 -12.86 -0.95 -8.03
C ALA A 75 -13.07 -1.75 -9.33
N ASP A 76 -14.25 -1.68 -9.93
CA ASP A 76 -14.60 -2.37 -11.17
C ASP A 76 -13.81 -1.86 -12.39
N ASP A 77 -13.43 -0.57 -12.40
CA ASP A 77 -12.67 0.04 -13.50
C ASP A 77 -11.21 -0.43 -13.55
N PHE A 78 -10.73 -1.10 -12.51
CA PHE A 78 -9.39 -1.67 -12.42
C PHE A 78 -9.33 -3.17 -12.75
N ASP A 79 -10.49 -3.82 -12.92
CA ASP A 79 -10.59 -5.26 -13.22
C ASP A 79 -10.46 -5.55 -14.74
N ASP A 80 -10.27 -4.51 -15.57
CA ASP A 80 -10.06 -4.63 -17.02
C ASP A 80 -8.65 -5.15 -17.37
N GLY A 81 -8.35 -6.37 -16.96
CA GLY A 81 -7.46 -7.30 -17.68
C GLY A 81 -5.96 -7.00 -17.72
N ASP A 82 -5.47 -5.88 -17.20
CA ASP A 82 -4.04 -5.50 -17.24
C ASP A 82 -3.37 -5.54 -15.85
N SER A 83 -3.91 -6.33 -14.94
CA SER A 83 -3.24 -6.59 -13.67
C SER A 83 -2.03 -7.50 -13.90
N THR A 84 -0.88 -6.89 -14.03
CA THR A 84 0.44 -7.53 -14.17
C THR A 84 0.88 -8.31 -12.93
N SER A 85 -0.05 -8.62 -12.02
CA SER A 85 0.16 -9.54 -10.88
C SER A 85 0.66 -10.93 -11.29
N GLN A 86 0.68 -11.22 -12.60
CA GLN A 86 1.14 -12.49 -13.17
C GLN A 86 2.52 -12.41 -13.85
N LYS A 87 3.14 -11.22 -13.93
CA LYS A 87 4.51 -11.15 -14.44
C LYS A 87 5.46 -11.67 -13.36
N PRO A 88 6.39 -12.59 -13.72
CA PRO A 88 7.37 -13.14 -12.75
C PRO A 88 8.28 -12.04 -12.15
N GLU A 89 8.49 -10.95 -12.88
CA GLU A 89 9.30 -9.80 -12.44
C GLU A 89 8.59 -8.48 -12.82
N PRO A 90 7.75 -7.91 -11.95
CA PRO A 90 7.14 -6.62 -12.19
C PRO A 90 8.20 -5.50 -12.25
N GLN A 91 7.99 -4.53 -13.14
CA GLN A 91 8.89 -3.38 -13.37
C GLN A 91 8.20 -2.07 -13.04
N VAL A 92 8.99 -0.99 -12.93
CA VAL A 92 8.45 0.38 -12.81
C VAL A 92 7.52 0.66 -14.01
N GLY A 93 6.31 1.14 -13.72
CA GLY A 93 5.24 1.36 -14.69
C GLY A 93 4.21 0.23 -14.76
N ASP A 94 4.55 -1.00 -14.36
CA ASP A 94 3.59 -2.10 -14.19
C ASP A 94 2.67 -1.85 -12.98
N ARG A 95 1.72 -2.76 -12.76
CA ARG A 95 0.77 -2.66 -11.64
C ARG A 95 0.86 -3.86 -10.71
N ILE A 96 0.63 -3.62 -9.43
CA ILE A 96 0.36 -4.64 -8.42
C ILE A 96 -1.05 -4.38 -7.89
N GLY A 97 -1.99 -5.26 -8.24
CA GLY A 97 -3.40 -4.97 -8.09
C GLY A 97 -3.78 -3.72 -8.91
N PHE A 98 -4.41 -2.75 -8.30
CA PHE A 98 -4.77 -1.48 -8.94
C PHE A 98 -3.69 -0.40 -8.82
N PHE A 99 -2.61 -0.62 -8.08
CA PHE A 99 -1.55 0.36 -7.87
C PHE A 99 -0.48 0.27 -8.96
N LYS A 100 -0.15 1.40 -9.57
CA LYS A 100 1.01 1.54 -10.46
C LYS A 100 2.30 1.56 -9.63
N ILE A 101 3.36 0.94 -10.14
CA ILE A 101 4.69 0.93 -9.54
C ILE A 101 5.45 2.18 -10.00
N TYR A 102 5.91 2.99 -9.06
CA TYR A 102 6.71 4.20 -9.30
C TYR A 102 8.19 3.98 -9.04
N SER A 103 8.54 3.12 -8.09
CA SER A 103 9.93 2.79 -7.77
C SER A 103 10.00 1.39 -7.15
N ILE A 104 11.08 0.67 -7.44
CA ILE A 104 11.42 -0.61 -6.82
C ILE A 104 12.88 -0.51 -6.34
N GLY A 105 13.09 -0.79 -5.07
CA GLY A 105 14.40 -0.88 -4.44
C GLY A 105 14.53 -2.14 -3.59
N ASP A 106 15.70 -2.35 -3.00
CA ASP A 106 16.02 -3.56 -2.20
C ASP A 106 15.16 -3.66 -0.93
N ASN A 107 14.78 -2.53 -0.36
CA ASN A 107 14.05 -2.43 0.90
C ASN A 107 12.79 -1.58 0.84
N GLU A 108 12.44 -1.04 -0.33
CA GLU A 108 11.26 -0.20 -0.50
C GLU A 108 10.67 -0.35 -1.91
N ILE A 109 9.36 -0.35 -2.00
CA ILE A 109 8.60 -0.17 -3.23
C ILE A 109 7.64 0.99 -3.06
N ILE A 110 7.57 1.88 -4.08
CA ILE A 110 6.60 2.98 -4.12
C ILE A 110 5.52 2.64 -5.14
N LEU A 111 4.32 2.57 -4.65
CA LEU A 111 3.10 2.33 -5.40
C LEU A 111 2.22 3.59 -5.39
N GLY A 112 1.25 3.69 -6.28
CA GLY A 112 0.32 4.82 -6.25
C GLY A 112 -0.55 4.93 -7.49
N GLU A 113 -1.24 6.06 -7.58
CA GLU A 113 -2.03 6.45 -8.75
C GLU A 113 -2.10 7.98 -8.80
N ASP A 114 -2.16 8.52 -10.01
CA ASP A 114 -2.42 9.92 -10.28
C ASP A 114 -3.87 10.08 -10.74
N ASP A 115 -4.59 11.01 -10.11
CA ASP A 115 -5.99 11.29 -10.44
C ASP A 115 -6.24 12.80 -10.46
N THR A 116 -7.35 13.20 -11.07
CA THR A 116 -7.74 14.61 -11.26
C THR A 116 -7.95 15.37 -9.94
N HIS A 117 -8.28 14.68 -8.85
CA HIS A 117 -8.57 15.30 -7.56
C HIS A 117 -7.42 15.15 -6.55
N GLN A 118 -6.59 14.12 -6.70
CA GLN A 118 -5.42 13.86 -5.85
C GLN A 118 -4.46 12.87 -6.50
N ASP A 119 -3.18 13.03 -6.20
CA ASP A 119 -2.19 11.98 -6.42
C ASP A 119 -1.86 11.34 -5.09
N PHE A 120 -1.72 10.02 -5.05
CA PHE A 120 -1.27 9.37 -3.85
C PHE A 120 -0.10 8.42 -4.12
N ARG A 121 0.75 8.27 -3.12
CA ARG A 121 1.86 7.32 -3.09
C ARG A 121 1.78 6.50 -1.82
N VAL A 122 2.05 5.24 -1.97
CA VAL A 122 2.15 4.27 -0.87
C VAL A 122 3.55 3.70 -0.89
N SER A 123 4.26 3.82 0.22
CA SER A 123 5.52 3.14 0.46
C SER A 123 5.27 1.86 1.23
N VAL A 124 5.80 0.76 0.74
CA VAL A 124 6.02 -0.46 1.51
C VAL A 124 7.53 -0.52 1.74
N PHE A 125 7.94 -0.33 2.99
CA PHE A 125 9.34 -0.24 3.38
C PHE A 125 9.66 -1.27 4.47
N ARG A 126 10.78 -1.99 4.34
CA ARG A 126 11.29 -2.89 5.38
C ARG A 126 12.64 -2.44 5.91
N THR A 127 12.88 -2.56 7.21
CA THR A 127 14.21 -2.37 7.77
C THR A 127 15.11 -3.56 7.46
N GLN A 128 16.39 -3.30 7.19
CA GLN A 128 17.41 -4.34 6.99
C GLN A 128 18.09 -4.74 8.29
N GLU A 129 18.00 -3.90 9.32
CA GLU A 129 18.62 -4.11 10.64
C GLU A 129 17.56 -4.27 11.72
N ALA A 130 17.93 -4.91 12.80
CA ALA A 130 17.05 -5.08 13.97
C ALA A 130 16.80 -3.72 14.67
N PRO A 131 15.59 -3.48 15.17
CA PRO A 131 14.41 -4.36 15.12
C PRO A 131 13.77 -4.39 13.74
N PHE A 132 13.54 -5.59 13.19
CA PHE A 132 12.94 -5.76 11.86
C PHE A 132 11.49 -5.31 11.85
N ARG A 133 11.19 -4.36 10.99
CA ARG A 133 9.87 -3.77 10.84
C ARG A 133 9.50 -3.62 9.37
N LEU A 134 8.23 -3.86 9.11
CA LEU A 134 7.59 -3.48 7.85
C LEU A 134 6.78 -2.21 8.10
N TYR A 135 6.97 -1.23 7.25
CA TYR A 135 6.26 0.03 7.25
C TYR A 135 5.33 0.10 6.05
N LEU A 136 4.19 0.70 6.24
CA LEU A 136 3.27 1.08 5.19
C LEU A 136 2.92 2.54 5.43
N ALA A 137 3.34 3.39 4.52
CA ALA A 137 3.14 4.83 4.62
C ALA A 137 2.40 5.35 3.38
N THR A 138 1.52 6.32 3.58
CA THR A 138 0.76 6.94 2.50
C THR A 138 1.01 8.44 2.50
N CYS A 139 1.34 8.97 1.32
CA CYS A 139 1.37 10.39 1.03
C CYS A 139 0.26 10.72 0.03
N CYS A 140 -0.48 11.83 0.25
CA CYS A 140 -1.55 12.24 -0.63
C CYS A 140 -1.47 13.74 -0.93
N GLN A 141 -1.25 14.06 -2.20
CA GLN A 141 -1.24 15.42 -2.74
C GLN A 141 -2.63 15.75 -3.30
N ARG A 142 -3.32 16.68 -2.66
CA ARG A 142 -4.69 17.08 -3.02
C ARG A 142 -4.65 18.27 -3.98
N HIS A 143 -5.34 18.16 -5.11
CA HIS A 143 -5.29 19.17 -6.18
C HIS A 143 -6.38 20.24 -6.04
N ASN A 144 -7.49 19.91 -5.39
CA ASN A 144 -8.67 20.80 -5.31
C ASN A 144 -9.48 20.56 -4.03
N ALA A 145 -10.49 21.39 -3.82
CA ALA A 145 -11.35 21.30 -2.64
C ALA A 145 -12.05 19.93 -2.50
N PHE A 146 -12.36 19.30 -3.64
CA PHE A 146 -12.95 17.97 -3.64
C PHE A 146 -11.96 16.92 -3.10
N GLY A 147 -10.69 16.94 -3.51
CA GLY A 147 -9.65 16.07 -2.97
C GLY A 147 -9.49 16.20 -1.44
N HIS A 148 -9.63 17.41 -0.91
CA HIS A 148 -9.63 17.64 0.54
C HIS A 148 -10.82 16.99 1.24
N LEU A 149 -12.03 17.18 0.70
CA LEU A 149 -13.25 16.62 1.26
C LEU A 149 -13.25 15.09 1.17
N TYR A 150 -12.87 14.56 0.01
CA TYR A 150 -12.75 13.14 -0.24
C TYR A 150 -11.79 12.47 0.75
N LEU A 151 -10.57 12.99 0.89
CA LEU A 151 -9.60 12.45 1.83
C LEU A 151 -10.13 12.49 3.27
N ALA A 152 -10.75 13.60 3.69
CA ALA A 152 -11.33 13.71 5.03
C ALA A 152 -12.40 12.63 5.30
N ALA A 153 -13.23 12.34 4.29
CA ALA A 153 -14.29 11.32 4.39
C ALA A 153 -13.72 9.89 4.47
N ILE A 154 -12.68 9.57 3.69
CA ILE A 154 -12.13 8.22 3.64
C ILE A 154 -11.10 7.92 4.73
N LEU A 155 -10.51 8.95 5.34
CA LEU A 155 -9.37 8.82 6.25
C LEU A 155 -9.59 7.85 7.43
N PRO A 156 -10.75 7.83 8.12
CA PRO A 156 -10.99 6.85 9.19
C PRO A 156 -10.93 5.41 8.69
N PHE A 157 -11.47 5.17 7.50
CA PHE A 157 -11.51 3.85 6.84
C PHE A 157 -10.13 3.45 6.30
N HIS A 158 -9.43 4.39 5.68
CA HIS A 158 -8.07 4.23 5.21
C HIS A 158 -7.16 3.70 6.34
N LYS A 159 -7.19 4.34 7.51
CA LYS A 159 -6.39 3.90 8.68
C LYS A 159 -6.73 2.48 9.14
N LEU A 160 -8.00 2.11 9.10
CA LEU A 160 -8.45 0.76 9.47
C LEU A 160 -7.93 -0.27 8.45
N ILE A 161 -8.09 0.01 7.16
CA ILE A 161 -7.66 -0.87 6.07
C ILE A 161 -6.14 -1.04 6.09
N VAL A 162 -5.39 0.06 6.15
CA VAL A 162 -3.92 0.02 6.14
C VAL A 162 -3.36 -0.77 7.31
N LYS A 163 -3.89 -0.58 8.52
CA LYS A 163 -3.49 -1.38 9.69
C LYS A 163 -3.85 -2.85 9.53
N GLY A 164 -5.06 -3.14 9.05
CA GLY A 164 -5.48 -4.52 8.80
C GLY A 164 -4.62 -5.23 7.77
N MET A 165 -4.31 -4.55 6.66
CA MET A 165 -3.39 -5.07 5.65
C MET A 165 -2.01 -5.35 6.23
N LEU A 166 -1.44 -4.41 6.95
CA LEU A 166 -0.10 -4.54 7.54
C LEU A 166 -0.04 -5.69 8.56
N ASP A 167 -1.04 -5.83 9.43
CA ASP A 167 -1.13 -6.94 10.38
C ASP A 167 -1.32 -8.29 9.64
N GLY A 168 -2.12 -8.32 8.57
CA GLY A 168 -2.34 -9.49 7.75
C GLY A 168 -1.08 -9.94 7.02
N VAL A 169 -0.33 -9.00 6.42
CA VAL A 169 0.97 -9.28 5.79
C VAL A 169 1.94 -9.86 6.81
N ALA A 170 2.09 -9.22 7.98
CA ALA A 170 2.99 -9.71 9.03
C ALA A 170 2.61 -11.14 9.49
N LYS A 171 1.31 -11.44 9.59
CA LYS A 171 0.82 -12.78 9.93
C LYS A 171 1.17 -13.80 8.83
N LYS A 172 0.93 -13.47 7.57
CA LYS A 172 1.26 -14.34 6.43
C LYS A 172 2.77 -14.58 6.35
N LEU A 173 3.58 -13.53 6.47
CA LEU A 173 5.04 -13.64 6.48
C LEU A 173 5.54 -14.52 7.63
N SER A 174 4.95 -14.40 8.82
CA SER A 174 5.33 -15.24 9.97
C SER A 174 4.91 -16.70 9.81
N ALA A 175 3.85 -16.99 9.04
CA ALA A 175 3.36 -18.34 8.81
C ALA A 175 4.11 -19.07 7.67
N ALA A 176 4.80 -18.34 6.79
CA ALA A 176 5.44 -18.90 5.61
C ALA A 176 6.69 -19.74 5.91
N GLY A 177 7.21 -19.72 7.11
CA GLY A 177 8.50 -20.34 7.43
C GLY A 177 9.65 -19.69 6.64
N ASP A 178 10.67 -20.46 6.24
CA ASP A 178 11.86 -19.97 5.52
C ASP A 178 11.72 -20.00 3.98
N GLY A 179 10.52 -20.07 3.45
CA GLY A 179 10.26 -20.19 2.01
C GLY A 179 9.23 -19.19 1.48
N PRO A 180 9.13 -19.03 0.15
CA PRO A 180 8.18 -18.13 -0.47
C PRO A 180 6.74 -18.53 -0.14
N VAL A 181 5.89 -17.55 0.13
CA VAL A 181 4.46 -17.76 0.30
C VAL A 181 3.87 -18.01 -1.08
N ALA A 182 3.39 -19.23 -1.35
CA ALA A 182 2.66 -19.50 -2.57
C ALA A 182 1.45 -18.53 -2.65
N ALA A 183 1.37 -17.78 -3.75
CA ALA A 183 0.19 -17.01 -4.07
C ALA A 183 -0.96 -18.01 -4.29
N ALA A 184 -1.98 -17.95 -3.44
CA ALA A 184 -3.19 -18.74 -3.58
C ALA A 184 -4.16 -18.06 -4.53
#